data_0db9e6b996cdc541eddae6707f8399c3
#
_entry.id   0db9e6b996cdc541eddae6707f8399c3
#
_cell.length_a   1.000
_cell.length_b   1.000
_cell.length_c   1.000
_cell.angle_alpha   90.00
_cell.angle_beta   90.00
_cell.angle_gamma   90.00
#
_symmetry.space_group_name_H-M   'P 1'
#
loop_
_entity.id
_entity.type
_entity.pdbx_description
1 polymer ?
#
loop_
_entity_poly.entity_id
_entity_poly.type
_entity_poly.pdbx_seq_one_letter_code
_entity_poly.pdbx_strand_id
1 'polypeptide(L)'
;MALPKALRYAVLHVGSSSMSITILEYKGIDDVRVIDYAAREVTFGEELFQTSRLSFETIEEICHILKGYKQLMADYGVSRSRLYGTTVIREAANRRSILDQIYIQTGMRVEVIDMPKEVYYKYALLYYKMTNQYRLTDPTKATLFLDITSGGVGLTVWRGESLLFQRNMHSGSLRVMESFNRNQRSSTSFPMAITEYLHRMIGPLREELKTFNINSVILSGDEAQYMARLMGDGSNKDDIITIEPERFKGFIKSFDGVTATKLINRYKLPEYKANILMPTMILFNEIITAIEPKSLIFSSFSFSQGVSWFYGVEAENNPFMYQLREQNAQLARAVADRYHTDSIHDAEVERFSSLFCKTLRHKGLPERWGYLCRIAAILCSVGKFVNLRNHGEHAYHIVMGTDIFGLSEEEKQVVANVVYYHYKGTPSDDDAYFNALTELQKIQVTKLVAVIRVACALDAGSNQKISDVTLEERDNVLYVFCRTNEDISLEWWTFIGDSEYFTEVFGMEIKLVRGGDRHVQ
;
A
#
# COMPACT_ATOMS: atom_id res chain seq x y z
N MET A 1 -34.77 4.38 -10.04
CA MET A 1 -33.36 4.83 -10.00
C MET A 1 -32.84 4.77 -11.42
N ALA A 2 -32.41 5.91 -11.99
CA ALA A 2 -31.78 5.90 -13.31
C ALA A 2 -30.44 5.13 -13.16
N LEU A 3 -30.17 4.19 -14.07
CA LEU A 3 -28.88 3.49 -14.14
C LEU A 3 -27.76 4.54 -14.17
N PRO A 4 -26.71 4.40 -13.36
CA PRO A 4 -25.62 5.35 -13.39
C PRO A 4 -25.06 5.42 -14.81
N LYS A 5 -24.87 6.64 -15.28
CA LYS A 5 -24.32 6.91 -16.61
C LYS A 5 -22.94 6.26 -16.66
N ALA A 6 -22.70 5.34 -17.62
CA ALA A 6 -21.44 4.64 -17.77
C ALA A 6 -20.26 5.63 -17.73
N LEU A 7 -19.29 5.40 -16.86
CA LEU A 7 -18.10 6.22 -16.72
C LEU A 7 -17.04 5.70 -17.68
N ARG A 8 -16.69 6.49 -18.72
CA ARG A 8 -15.57 6.19 -19.61
C ARG A 8 -14.34 6.99 -19.22
N TYR A 9 -13.20 6.31 -19.14
CA TYR A 9 -11.91 6.92 -18.79
C TYR A 9 -10.74 6.09 -19.31
N ALA A 10 -9.57 6.71 -19.33
CA ALA A 10 -8.33 6.05 -19.68
C ALA A 10 -7.34 6.03 -18.51
N VAL A 11 -6.63 4.93 -18.35
CA VAL A 11 -5.48 4.81 -17.46
C VAL A 11 -4.25 4.58 -18.30
N LEU A 12 -3.26 5.46 -18.10
CA LEU A 12 -1.95 5.38 -18.76
C LEU A 12 -0.91 5.01 -17.70
N HIS A 13 0.06 4.20 -18.09
CA HIS A 13 1.14 3.75 -17.22
C HIS A 13 2.49 3.88 -17.90
N VAL A 14 3.45 4.48 -17.19
CA VAL A 14 4.88 4.52 -17.56
C VAL A 14 5.63 3.63 -16.58
N GLY A 15 6.01 2.45 -17.04
CA GLY A 15 6.77 1.45 -16.29
C GLY A 15 8.18 1.28 -16.80
N SER A 16 8.98 0.44 -16.12
CA SER A 16 10.37 0.15 -16.47
C SER A 16 10.54 -0.78 -17.67
N SER A 17 9.59 -1.68 -17.89
CA SER A 17 9.61 -2.66 -18.98
C SER A 17 8.50 -2.48 -20.01
N SER A 18 7.48 -1.66 -19.70
CA SER A 18 6.38 -1.37 -20.61
C SER A 18 5.74 -0.01 -20.34
N MET A 19 5.18 0.58 -21.38
CA MET A 19 4.19 1.66 -21.29
C MET A 19 2.86 1.17 -21.83
N SER A 20 1.76 1.53 -21.17
CA SER A 20 0.44 1.08 -21.59
C SER A 20 -0.64 2.15 -21.45
N ILE A 21 -1.70 1.99 -22.23
CA ILE A 21 -2.97 2.68 -22.07
C ILE A 21 -4.08 1.64 -22.02
N THR A 22 -5.02 1.82 -21.09
CA THR A 22 -6.26 1.04 -21.00
C THR A 22 -7.44 2.02 -21.05
N ILE A 23 -8.33 1.82 -22.01
CA ILE A 23 -9.59 2.58 -22.14
C ILE A 23 -10.71 1.71 -21.61
N LEU A 24 -11.50 2.24 -20.67
CA LEU A 24 -12.49 1.48 -19.92
C LEU A 24 -13.85 2.15 -19.91
N GLU A 25 -14.87 1.31 -19.76
CA GLU A 25 -16.22 1.69 -19.39
C GLU A 25 -16.58 0.99 -18.07
N TYR A 26 -16.90 1.79 -17.05
CA TYR A 26 -17.32 1.34 -15.73
C TYR A 26 -18.82 1.61 -15.55
N LYS A 27 -19.58 0.58 -15.23
CA LYS A 27 -21.02 0.65 -14.92
C LYS A 27 -21.35 0.20 -13.50
N GLY A 28 -20.38 -0.39 -12.81
CA GLY A 28 -20.48 -0.89 -11.46
C GLY A 28 -19.30 -1.80 -11.15
N ILE A 29 -19.16 -2.17 -9.87
CA ILE A 29 -18.00 -2.95 -9.38
C ILE A 29 -17.80 -4.29 -10.11
N ASP A 30 -18.90 -4.91 -10.59
CA ASP A 30 -18.88 -6.18 -11.35
C ASP A 30 -18.91 -5.97 -12.86
N ASP A 31 -19.20 -4.77 -13.34
CA ASP A 31 -19.32 -4.44 -14.76
C ASP A 31 -18.29 -3.39 -15.18
N VAL A 32 -17.04 -3.84 -15.25
CA VAL A 32 -15.91 -3.06 -15.77
C VAL A 32 -15.46 -3.67 -17.08
N ARG A 33 -15.62 -2.92 -18.17
CA ARG A 33 -15.31 -3.38 -19.51
C ARG A 33 -14.12 -2.64 -20.06
N VAL A 34 -13.08 -3.39 -20.44
CA VAL A 34 -11.97 -2.85 -21.26
C VAL A 34 -12.50 -2.65 -22.68
N ILE A 35 -12.50 -1.40 -23.15
CA ILE A 35 -12.88 -1.04 -24.51
C ILE A 35 -11.71 -1.25 -25.45
N ASP A 36 -10.52 -0.79 -25.04
CA ASP A 36 -9.29 -0.96 -25.78
C ASP A 36 -8.07 -0.98 -24.87
N TYR A 37 -7.02 -1.66 -25.31
CA TYR A 37 -5.75 -1.78 -24.61
C TYR A 37 -4.60 -1.73 -25.61
N ALA A 38 -3.65 -0.82 -25.40
CA ALA A 38 -2.42 -0.78 -26.14
C ALA A 38 -1.22 -0.75 -25.17
N ALA A 39 -0.21 -1.54 -25.46
CA ALA A 39 1.04 -1.54 -24.72
C ALA A 39 2.24 -1.54 -25.67
N ARG A 40 3.32 -0.88 -25.22
CA ARG A 40 4.61 -0.89 -25.88
C ARG A 40 5.67 -1.39 -24.91
N GLU A 41 6.40 -2.41 -25.29
CA GLU A 41 7.58 -2.88 -24.56
C GLU A 41 8.70 -1.86 -24.66
N VAL A 42 9.38 -1.58 -23.56
CA VAL A 42 10.46 -0.60 -23.41
C VAL A 42 11.56 -1.16 -22.49
N THR A 43 12.75 -0.56 -22.53
CA THR A 43 13.91 -0.99 -21.72
C THR A 43 14.38 0.11 -20.76
N PHE A 44 13.50 1.03 -20.39
CA PHE A 44 13.83 2.20 -19.54
C PHE A 44 14.38 1.82 -18.17
N GLY A 45 13.99 0.64 -17.65
CA GLY A 45 14.50 0.14 -16.38
C GLY A 45 15.97 -0.24 -16.42
N GLU A 46 16.49 -0.73 -17.55
CA GLU A 46 17.92 -1.04 -17.71
C GLU A 46 18.76 0.23 -17.57
N GLU A 47 18.38 1.30 -18.28
CA GLU A 47 19.04 2.59 -18.17
C GLU A 47 18.98 3.15 -16.74
N LEU A 48 17.77 3.13 -16.12
CA LEU A 48 17.57 3.64 -14.78
C LEU A 48 18.48 2.93 -13.76
N PHE A 49 18.51 1.61 -13.75
CA PHE A 49 19.26 0.84 -12.73
C PHE A 49 20.77 0.91 -12.95
N GLN A 50 21.24 1.17 -14.17
CA GLN A 50 22.66 1.37 -14.47
C GLN A 50 23.15 2.79 -14.17
N THR A 51 22.34 3.81 -14.47
CA THR A 51 22.75 5.22 -14.44
C THR A 51 22.07 6.04 -13.34
N SER A 52 21.02 5.50 -12.70
CA SER A 52 20.11 6.20 -11.77
C SER A 52 19.39 7.39 -12.41
N ARG A 53 19.40 7.53 -13.73
CA ARG A 53 18.80 8.66 -14.48
C ARG A 53 18.20 8.15 -15.78
N LEU A 54 17.32 8.95 -16.40
CA LEU A 54 16.89 8.75 -17.79
C LEU A 54 17.54 9.80 -18.68
N SER A 55 18.02 9.37 -19.83
CA SER A 55 18.57 10.25 -20.88
C SER A 55 17.50 11.13 -21.50
N PHE A 56 17.94 12.13 -22.24
CA PHE A 56 17.04 12.98 -23.01
C PHE A 56 16.27 12.17 -24.06
N GLU A 57 16.95 11.27 -24.74
CA GLU A 57 16.40 10.38 -25.75
C GLU A 57 15.27 9.50 -25.19
N THR A 58 15.45 8.93 -24.01
CA THR A 58 14.43 8.13 -23.32
C THR A 58 13.22 8.99 -22.93
N ILE A 59 13.46 10.23 -22.46
CA ILE A 59 12.35 11.14 -22.12
C ILE A 59 11.56 11.53 -23.37
N GLU A 60 12.23 11.79 -24.49
CA GLU A 60 11.58 12.07 -25.79
C GLU A 60 10.76 10.87 -26.27
N GLU A 61 11.28 9.65 -26.12
CA GLU A 61 10.53 8.43 -26.45
C GLU A 61 9.26 8.30 -25.60
N ILE A 62 9.36 8.52 -24.27
CA ILE A 62 8.19 8.55 -23.37
C ILE A 62 7.15 9.55 -23.87
N CYS A 63 7.58 10.78 -24.18
CA CYS A 63 6.69 11.84 -24.67
C CYS A 63 6.05 11.47 -26.01
N HIS A 64 6.79 10.86 -26.91
CA HIS A 64 6.28 10.41 -28.21
C HIS A 64 5.19 9.35 -28.05
N ILE A 65 5.41 8.33 -27.21
CA ILE A 65 4.43 7.30 -26.91
C ILE A 65 3.17 7.91 -26.28
N LEU A 66 3.33 8.82 -25.30
CA LEU A 66 2.20 9.49 -24.64
C LEU A 66 1.38 10.36 -25.62
N LYS A 67 2.01 11.00 -26.59
CA LYS A 67 1.29 11.72 -27.68
C LYS A 67 0.43 10.77 -28.50
N GLY A 68 0.94 9.56 -28.81
CA GLY A 68 0.17 8.53 -29.48
C GLY A 68 -1.04 8.04 -28.63
N TYR A 69 -0.84 7.85 -27.35
CA TYR A 69 -1.93 7.48 -26.43
C TYR A 69 -2.98 8.58 -26.28
N LYS A 70 -2.55 9.85 -26.31
CA LYS A 70 -3.49 10.99 -26.30
C LYS A 70 -4.35 11.02 -27.56
N GLN A 71 -3.78 10.69 -28.71
CA GLN A 71 -4.55 10.56 -29.96
C GLN A 71 -5.56 9.41 -29.85
N LEU A 72 -5.15 8.25 -29.34
CA LEU A 72 -6.05 7.11 -29.12
C LEU A 72 -7.23 7.48 -28.20
N MET A 73 -6.97 8.22 -27.11
CA MET A 73 -8.05 8.73 -26.25
C MET A 73 -9.02 9.62 -27.02
N ALA A 74 -8.53 10.51 -27.88
CA ALA A 74 -9.36 11.38 -28.71
C ALA A 74 -10.22 10.58 -29.68
N ASP A 75 -9.67 9.55 -30.33
CA ASP A 75 -10.37 8.67 -31.27
C ASP A 75 -11.53 7.92 -30.59
N TYR A 76 -11.39 7.57 -29.28
CA TYR A 76 -12.46 6.96 -28.47
C TYR A 76 -13.36 7.99 -27.75
N GLY A 77 -13.14 9.29 -27.93
CA GLY A 77 -13.92 10.36 -27.27
C GLY A 77 -13.73 10.38 -25.74
N VAL A 78 -12.59 9.92 -25.23
CA VAL A 78 -12.29 9.87 -23.79
C VAL A 78 -11.55 11.12 -23.37
N SER A 79 -12.17 11.94 -22.50
CA SER A 79 -11.59 13.17 -21.94
C SER A 79 -11.02 12.99 -20.52
N ARG A 80 -11.47 11.97 -19.79
CA ARG A 80 -10.99 11.69 -18.43
C ARG A 80 -9.87 10.69 -18.48
N SER A 81 -8.72 11.06 -17.91
CA SER A 81 -7.58 10.15 -17.83
C SER A 81 -6.75 10.37 -16.58
N ARG A 82 -6.02 9.33 -16.19
CA ARG A 82 -4.92 9.40 -15.22
C ARG A 82 -3.67 8.78 -15.82
N LEU A 83 -2.55 9.45 -15.64
CA LEU A 83 -1.23 8.97 -16.08
C LEU A 83 -0.40 8.65 -14.84
N TYR A 84 -0.02 7.39 -14.71
CA TYR A 84 0.78 6.89 -13.61
C TYR A 84 2.21 6.61 -14.01
N GLY A 85 3.16 7.06 -13.18
CA GLY A 85 4.56 6.69 -13.26
C GLY A 85 4.95 5.82 -12.07
N THR A 86 5.50 4.63 -12.34
CA THR A 86 5.98 3.71 -11.31
C THR A 86 7.50 3.78 -11.16
N THR A 87 8.19 2.68 -10.96
CA THR A 87 9.62 2.58 -10.66
C THR A 87 10.50 3.49 -11.53
N VAL A 88 10.28 3.53 -12.84
CA VAL A 88 11.14 4.26 -13.78
C VAL A 88 11.10 5.77 -13.57
N ILE A 89 9.96 6.30 -13.14
CA ILE A 89 9.82 7.74 -12.83
C ILE A 89 10.17 8.00 -11.36
N ARG A 90 9.68 7.13 -10.45
CA ARG A 90 9.83 7.29 -9.00
C ARG A 90 11.28 7.36 -8.57
N GLU A 91 12.14 6.50 -9.12
CA GLU A 91 13.52 6.32 -8.67
C GLU A 91 14.54 7.11 -9.48
N ALA A 92 14.14 7.76 -10.57
CA ALA A 92 15.04 8.57 -11.35
C ALA A 92 15.53 9.81 -10.59
N ALA A 93 16.85 9.98 -10.50
CA ALA A 93 17.48 11.14 -9.86
C ALA A 93 17.08 12.47 -10.54
N ASN A 94 16.76 12.42 -11.83
CA ASN A 94 16.25 13.57 -12.61
C ASN A 94 14.72 13.59 -12.73
N ARG A 95 14.00 12.96 -11.77
CA ARG A 95 12.53 12.86 -11.78
C ARG A 95 11.81 14.18 -12.05
N ARG A 96 12.26 15.27 -11.41
CA ARG A 96 11.62 16.58 -11.58
C ARG A 96 11.67 17.05 -13.03
N SER A 97 12.81 16.90 -13.70
CA SER A 97 12.97 17.25 -15.11
C SER A 97 12.13 16.36 -16.02
N ILE A 98 12.02 15.06 -15.72
CA ILE A 98 11.17 14.12 -16.47
C ILE A 98 9.71 14.56 -16.40
N LEU A 99 9.20 14.84 -15.18
CA LEU A 99 7.81 15.26 -14.97
C LEU A 99 7.49 16.58 -15.69
N ASP A 100 8.41 17.54 -15.63
CA ASP A 100 8.28 18.83 -16.31
C ASP A 100 8.26 18.67 -17.83
N GLN A 101 9.19 17.91 -18.39
CA GLN A 101 9.27 17.63 -19.83
C GLN A 101 8.00 16.93 -20.35
N ILE A 102 7.52 15.91 -19.64
CA ILE A 102 6.26 15.23 -19.99
C ILE A 102 5.10 16.24 -20.00
N TYR A 103 5.01 17.09 -18.97
CA TYR A 103 3.95 18.07 -18.90
C TYR A 103 4.02 19.10 -20.03
N ILE A 104 5.20 19.67 -20.29
CA ILE A 104 5.40 20.67 -21.36
C ILE A 104 5.06 20.07 -22.73
N GLN A 105 5.51 18.86 -23.03
CA GLN A 105 5.36 18.27 -24.35
C GLN A 105 3.99 17.64 -24.62
N THR A 106 3.30 17.16 -23.59
CA THR A 106 2.05 16.39 -23.73
C THR A 106 0.83 17.07 -23.10
N GLY A 107 1.05 18.00 -22.16
CA GLY A 107 0.02 18.61 -21.31
C GLY A 107 -0.50 17.64 -20.23
N MET A 108 0.10 16.45 -20.07
CA MET A 108 -0.35 15.44 -19.11
C MET A 108 0.47 15.52 -17.82
N ARG A 109 -0.21 15.41 -16.68
CA ARG A 109 0.44 15.34 -15.37
C ARG A 109 0.60 13.87 -14.94
N VAL A 110 1.82 13.49 -14.58
CA VAL A 110 2.12 12.15 -14.08
C VAL A 110 1.90 12.11 -12.57
N GLU A 111 1.05 11.20 -12.12
CA GLU A 111 0.97 10.80 -10.72
C GLU A 111 2.04 9.73 -10.46
N VAL A 112 3.05 10.08 -9.67
CA VAL A 112 4.11 9.12 -9.30
C VAL A 112 3.60 8.28 -8.13
N ILE A 113 3.57 6.97 -8.34
CA ILE A 113 3.04 6.01 -7.35
C ILE A 113 4.20 5.31 -6.64
N ASP A 114 4.09 5.20 -5.32
CA ASP A 114 4.96 4.34 -4.51
C ASP A 114 4.62 2.85 -4.70
N MET A 115 5.54 1.99 -4.30
CA MET A 115 5.38 0.55 -4.47
C MET A 115 4.23 -0.04 -3.61
N PRO A 116 4.02 0.36 -2.34
CA PRO A 116 2.87 -0.08 -1.56
C PRO A 116 1.54 0.19 -2.25
N LYS A 117 1.38 1.36 -2.84
CA LYS A 117 0.15 1.75 -3.55
C LYS A 117 -0.03 0.99 -4.87
N GLU A 118 1.07 0.71 -5.58
CA GLU A 118 1.06 -0.13 -6.79
C GLU A 118 0.57 -1.54 -6.47
N VAL A 119 1.11 -2.18 -5.43
CA VAL A 119 0.70 -3.51 -4.96
C VAL A 119 -0.74 -3.47 -4.43
N TYR A 120 -1.12 -2.40 -3.73
CA TYR A 120 -2.47 -2.25 -3.17
C TYR A 120 -3.57 -2.24 -4.24
N TYR A 121 -3.38 -1.56 -5.36
CA TYR A 121 -4.38 -1.54 -6.42
C TYR A 121 -4.58 -2.93 -7.04
N LYS A 122 -3.51 -3.68 -7.25
CA LYS A 122 -3.59 -5.06 -7.74
C LYS A 122 -4.23 -5.98 -6.70
N TYR A 123 -3.83 -5.85 -5.44
CA TYR A 123 -4.42 -6.60 -4.32
C TYR A 123 -5.93 -6.36 -4.19
N ALA A 124 -6.39 -5.11 -4.25
CA ALA A 124 -7.79 -4.77 -4.07
C ALA A 124 -8.68 -5.43 -5.14
N LEU A 125 -8.28 -5.38 -6.41
CA LEU A 125 -8.97 -6.06 -7.50
C LEU A 125 -8.93 -7.57 -7.30
N LEU A 126 -7.75 -8.13 -7.03
CA LEU A 126 -7.56 -9.57 -6.82
C LEU A 126 -8.41 -10.07 -5.66
N TYR A 127 -8.35 -9.41 -4.50
CA TYR A 127 -9.11 -9.78 -3.32
C TYR A 127 -10.62 -9.78 -3.62
N TYR A 128 -11.13 -8.74 -4.29
CA TYR A 128 -12.52 -8.68 -4.71
C TYR A 128 -12.90 -9.86 -5.61
N LYS A 129 -12.11 -10.14 -6.64
CA LYS A 129 -12.37 -11.25 -7.57
C LYS A 129 -12.31 -12.60 -6.87
N MET A 130 -11.30 -12.84 -6.04
CA MET A 130 -11.10 -14.12 -5.34
C MET A 130 -12.21 -14.41 -4.34
N THR A 131 -12.71 -13.40 -3.62
CA THR A 131 -13.73 -13.58 -2.59
C THR A 131 -15.15 -13.57 -3.13
N ASN A 132 -15.44 -12.69 -4.08
CA ASN A 132 -16.83 -12.48 -4.56
C ASN A 132 -17.16 -13.23 -5.84
N GLN A 133 -16.21 -13.38 -6.76
CA GLN A 133 -16.47 -14.02 -8.07
C GLN A 133 -15.98 -15.46 -8.13
N TYR A 134 -14.70 -15.71 -7.87
CA TYR A 134 -14.11 -17.04 -8.05
C TYR A 134 -14.29 -17.96 -6.84
N ARG A 135 -14.36 -17.40 -5.62
CA ARG A 135 -14.47 -18.13 -4.34
C ARG A 135 -13.40 -19.22 -4.18
N LEU A 136 -12.18 -18.93 -4.63
CA LEU A 136 -11.06 -19.87 -4.65
C LEU A 136 -10.24 -19.88 -3.36
N THR A 137 -10.49 -18.94 -2.43
CA THR A 137 -9.79 -18.86 -1.16
C THR A 137 -10.66 -19.36 -0.02
N ASP A 138 -10.06 -20.18 0.84
CA ASP A 138 -10.69 -20.61 2.10
C ASP A 138 -10.59 -19.48 3.14
N PRO A 139 -11.71 -18.91 3.59
CA PRO A 139 -11.67 -17.77 4.52
C PRO A 139 -11.10 -18.12 5.90
N THR A 140 -10.98 -19.41 6.22
CA THR A 140 -10.39 -19.88 7.49
C THR A 140 -8.87 -20.01 7.41
N LYS A 141 -8.29 -19.94 6.21
CA LYS A 141 -6.87 -20.18 5.95
C LYS A 141 -6.20 -18.94 5.36
N ALA A 142 -4.91 -18.80 5.65
CA ALA A 142 -4.15 -17.70 5.10
C ALA A 142 -3.83 -17.90 3.62
N THR A 143 -3.91 -16.80 2.86
CA THR A 143 -3.52 -16.71 1.46
C THR A 143 -2.44 -15.67 1.31
N LEU A 144 -1.36 -15.99 0.58
CA LEU A 144 -0.30 -15.05 0.19
C LEU A 144 -0.53 -14.58 -1.24
N PHE A 145 -0.60 -13.29 -1.44
CA PHE A 145 -0.41 -12.63 -2.73
C PHE A 145 1.06 -12.24 -2.90
N LEU A 146 1.71 -12.82 -3.87
CA LEU A 146 3.11 -12.60 -4.20
C LEU A 146 3.21 -11.94 -5.58
N ASP A 147 3.52 -10.67 -5.57
CA ASP A 147 3.62 -9.84 -6.77
C ASP A 147 5.08 -9.50 -7.06
N ILE A 148 5.64 -10.12 -8.10
CA ILE A 148 7.01 -9.84 -8.54
C ILE A 148 6.95 -9.01 -9.81
N THR A 149 7.63 -7.87 -9.76
CA THR A 149 7.80 -6.94 -10.89
C THR A 149 9.28 -6.73 -11.20
N SER A 150 9.57 -6.02 -12.27
CA SER A 150 10.96 -5.65 -12.62
C SER A 150 11.66 -4.83 -11.52
N GLY A 151 10.93 -3.98 -10.80
CA GLY A 151 11.46 -3.07 -9.77
C GLY A 151 11.39 -3.59 -8.34
N GLY A 152 10.47 -4.51 -8.01
CA GLY A 152 10.26 -4.93 -6.64
C GLY A 152 9.45 -6.21 -6.47
N VAL A 153 9.32 -6.63 -5.20
CA VAL A 153 8.54 -7.78 -4.75
C VAL A 153 7.55 -7.31 -3.69
N GLY A 154 6.27 -7.50 -3.92
CA GLY A 154 5.19 -7.24 -2.96
C GLY A 154 4.66 -8.53 -2.37
N LEU A 155 4.54 -8.58 -1.04
CA LEU A 155 3.98 -9.70 -0.31
C LEU A 155 2.82 -9.22 0.54
N THR A 156 1.67 -9.88 0.42
CA THR A 156 0.46 -9.54 1.16
C THR A 156 -0.21 -10.82 1.64
N VAL A 157 -0.41 -10.96 2.95
CA VAL A 157 -1.08 -12.12 3.55
C VAL A 157 -2.40 -11.69 4.16
N TRP A 158 -3.47 -12.41 3.83
CA TRP A 158 -4.78 -12.22 4.44
C TRP A 158 -5.42 -13.55 4.84
N ARG A 159 -6.39 -13.47 5.75
CA ARG A 159 -7.24 -14.58 6.17
C ARG A 159 -8.67 -14.07 6.35
N GLY A 160 -9.61 -14.60 5.56
CA GLY A 160 -10.97 -14.07 5.51
C GLY A 160 -10.97 -12.59 5.12
N GLU A 161 -11.49 -11.74 5.98
CA GLU A 161 -11.52 -10.29 5.78
C GLU A 161 -10.32 -9.55 6.42
N SER A 162 -9.46 -10.28 7.16
CA SER A 162 -8.35 -9.68 7.90
C SER A 162 -7.07 -9.69 7.09
N LEU A 163 -6.47 -8.52 6.90
CA LEU A 163 -5.15 -8.33 6.33
C LEU A 163 -4.10 -8.46 7.45
N LEU A 164 -3.23 -9.47 7.35
CA LEU A 164 -2.34 -9.88 8.43
C LEU A 164 -0.90 -9.37 8.25
N PHE A 165 -0.48 -9.21 7.00
CA PHE A 165 0.91 -8.88 6.69
C PHE A 165 1.02 -8.21 5.33
N GLN A 166 1.91 -7.25 5.25
CA GLN A 166 2.30 -6.62 4.00
C GLN A 166 3.77 -6.21 4.09
N ARG A 167 4.52 -6.47 3.03
CA ARG A 167 5.90 -6.01 2.87
C ARG A 167 6.24 -5.83 1.41
N ASN A 168 6.95 -4.75 1.12
CA ASN A 168 7.54 -4.50 -0.18
C ASN A 168 9.06 -4.54 -0.09
N MET A 169 9.68 -5.14 -1.07
CA MET A 169 11.14 -5.17 -1.22
C MET A 169 11.53 -4.55 -2.55
N HIS A 170 12.45 -3.60 -2.53
CA HIS A 170 13.04 -3.02 -3.74
C HIS A 170 14.07 -3.98 -4.37
N SER A 171 13.63 -5.19 -4.71
CA SER A 171 14.47 -6.29 -5.18
C SER A 171 13.74 -7.08 -6.27
N GLY A 172 13.14 -6.36 -7.22
CA GLY A 172 12.50 -6.97 -8.38
C GLY A 172 13.49 -7.63 -9.33
N SER A 173 12.97 -8.42 -10.26
CA SER A 173 13.78 -9.29 -11.12
C SER A 173 14.82 -8.54 -11.95
N LEU A 174 14.47 -7.41 -12.54
CA LEU A 174 15.41 -6.62 -13.34
C LEU A 174 16.46 -5.94 -12.45
N ARG A 175 16.04 -5.39 -11.31
CA ARG A 175 16.96 -4.78 -10.35
C ARG A 175 17.99 -5.79 -9.83
N VAL A 176 17.56 -7.00 -9.53
CA VAL A 176 18.47 -8.08 -9.11
C VAL A 176 19.45 -8.40 -10.23
N MET A 177 19.00 -8.50 -11.47
CA MET A 177 19.90 -8.75 -12.61
C MET A 177 20.91 -7.62 -12.81
N GLU A 178 20.50 -6.37 -12.69
CA GLU A 178 21.41 -5.22 -12.86
C GLU A 178 22.40 -5.04 -11.70
N SER A 179 22.21 -5.75 -10.58
CA SER A 179 23.22 -5.85 -9.50
C SER A 179 24.46 -6.66 -9.91
N PHE A 180 24.40 -7.38 -11.03
CA PHE A 180 25.50 -8.19 -11.57
C PHE A 180 25.94 -7.64 -12.92
N ASN A 181 27.25 -7.50 -13.13
CA ASN A 181 27.77 -7.05 -14.42
C ASN A 181 27.66 -8.14 -15.52
N ARG A 182 27.84 -7.78 -16.77
CA ARG A 182 27.70 -8.69 -17.92
C ARG A 182 28.60 -9.93 -17.81
N ASN A 183 29.85 -9.78 -17.34
CA ASN A 183 30.78 -10.90 -17.19
C ASN A 183 30.31 -11.90 -16.12
N GLN A 184 29.77 -11.40 -15.02
CA GLN A 184 29.15 -12.23 -13.97
C GLN A 184 27.94 -12.99 -14.52
N ARG A 185 27.03 -12.31 -15.24
CA ARG A 185 25.83 -12.92 -15.83
C ARG A 185 26.13 -13.99 -16.89
N SER A 186 27.24 -13.86 -17.60
CA SER A 186 27.69 -14.84 -18.62
C SER A 186 28.45 -16.05 -18.03
N SER A 187 28.78 -16.03 -16.74
CA SER A 187 29.45 -17.13 -16.07
C SER A 187 28.55 -18.38 -15.95
N THR A 188 29.13 -19.55 -16.08
CA THR A 188 28.43 -20.83 -15.86
C THR A 188 27.98 -21.02 -14.41
N SER A 189 28.62 -20.34 -13.45
CA SER A 189 28.26 -20.34 -12.03
C SER A 189 27.16 -19.33 -11.68
N PHE A 190 26.76 -18.48 -12.62
CA PHE A 190 25.79 -17.41 -12.34
C PHE A 190 24.44 -17.92 -11.80
N PRO A 191 23.81 -19.00 -12.33
CA PRO A 191 22.55 -19.51 -11.78
C PRO A 191 22.67 -19.88 -10.29
N MET A 192 23.78 -20.44 -9.86
CA MET A 192 24.03 -20.78 -8.45
C MET A 192 24.24 -19.51 -7.60
N ALA A 193 25.07 -18.60 -8.08
CA ALA A 193 25.36 -17.35 -7.37
C ALA A 193 24.12 -16.49 -7.15
N ILE A 194 23.23 -16.35 -8.16
CA ILE A 194 21.98 -15.61 -8.01
C ILE A 194 21.01 -16.32 -7.07
N THR A 195 20.97 -17.64 -7.06
CA THR A 195 20.14 -18.41 -6.13
C THR A 195 20.62 -18.17 -4.69
N GLU A 196 21.91 -18.25 -4.40
CA GLU A 196 22.45 -17.96 -3.07
C GLU A 196 22.19 -16.50 -2.64
N TYR A 197 22.35 -15.56 -3.56
CA TYR A 197 22.05 -14.15 -3.31
C TYR A 197 20.58 -13.95 -2.90
N LEU A 198 19.64 -14.48 -3.68
CA LEU A 198 18.22 -14.39 -3.42
C LEU A 198 17.81 -15.15 -2.15
N HIS A 199 18.38 -16.35 -1.94
CA HIS A 199 18.16 -17.13 -0.72
C HIS A 199 18.52 -16.34 0.55
N ARG A 200 19.68 -15.69 0.54
CA ARG A 200 20.14 -14.84 1.65
C ARG A 200 19.20 -13.62 1.84
N MET A 201 18.84 -12.98 0.74
CA MET A 201 18.01 -11.78 0.76
C MET A 201 16.63 -12.01 1.39
N ILE A 202 16.00 -13.15 1.09
CA ILE A 202 14.64 -13.45 1.58
C ILE A 202 14.64 -14.28 2.88
N GLY A 203 15.82 -14.63 3.42
CA GLY A 203 15.96 -15.48 4.61
C GLY A 203 15.07 -15.05 5.79
N PRO A 204 15.16 -13.80 6.28
CA PRO A 204 14.31 -13.31 7.37
C PRO A 204 12.81 -13.38 7.05
N LEU A 205 12.46 -13.10 5.80
CA LEU A 205 11.07 -13.12 5.33
C LEU A 205 10.48 -14.54 5.34
N ARG A 206 11.26 -15.55 4.97
CA ARG A 206 10.80 -16.94 4.98
C ARG A 206 10.36 -17.40 6.37
N GLU A 207 11.13 -17.07 7.39
CA GLU A 207 10.79 -17.44 8.77
C GLU A 207 9.51 -16.71 9.23
N GLU A 208 9.36 -15.45 8.86
CA GLU A 208 8.14 -14.70 9.18
C GLU A 208 6.91 -15.26 8.44
N LEU A 209 7.01 -15.59 7.17
CA LEU A 209 5.90 -16.15 6.39
C LEU A 209 5.41 -17.51 6.93
N LYS A 210 6.28 -18.35 7.47
CA LYS A 210 5.92 -19.63 8.09
C LYS A 210 4.93 -19.47 9.25
N THR A 211 4.99 -18.35 9.98
CA THR A 211 4.11 -18.10 11.14
C THR A 211 2.64 -17.97 10.77
N PHE A 212 2.33 -17.64 9.51
CA PHE A 212 0.95 -17.42 9.05
C PHE A 212 0.22 -18.69 8.64
N ASN A 213 0.89 -19.85 8.51
CA ASN A 213 0.31 -21.10 8.04
C ASN A 213 -0.46 -20.93 6.70
N ILE A 214 0.28 -20.46 5.68
CA ILE A 214 -0.28 -20.10 4.37
C ILE A 214 -0.69 -21.35 3.62
N ASN A 215 -1.97 -21.41 3.20
CA ASN A 215 -2.52 -22.54 2.46
C ASN A 215 -2.44 -22.34 0.94
N SER A 216 -2.62 -21.11 0.50
CA SER A 216 -2.67 -20.78 -0.93
C SER A 216 -1.70 -19.65 -1.25
N VAL A 217 -1.01 -19.74 -2.38
CA VAL A 217 -0.15 -18.66 -2.89
C VAL A 217 -0.65 -18.23 -4.25
N ILE A 218 -0.86 -16.93 -4.42
CA ILE A 218 -1.24 -16.31 -5.68
C ILE A 218 -0.04 -15.59 -6.25
N LEU A 219 0.40 -16.02 -7.42
CA LEU A 219 1.55 -15.48 -8.15
C LEU A 219 1.06 -14.44 -9.16
N SER A 220 1.65 -13.26 -9.14
CA SER A 220 1.31 -12.14 -10.01
C SER A 220 2.56 -11.53 -10.65
N GLY A 221 2.33 -10.76 -11.70
CA GLY A 221 3.36 -10.14 -12.52
C GLY A 221 3.38 -10.71 -13.93
N ASP A 222 4.01 -9.99 -14.85
CA ASP A 222 4.07 -10.39 -16.27
C ASP A 222 4.79 -11.71 -16.46
N GLU A 223 5.82 -11.98 -15.66
CA GLU A 223 6.59 -13.23 -15.68
C GLU A 223 5.79 -14.41 -15.14
N ALA A 224 4.92 -14.20 -14.15
CA ALA A 224 4.04 -15.23 -13.63
C ALA A 224 3.07 -15.73 -14.72
N GLN A 225 2.45 -14.81 -15.46
CA GLN A 225 1.61 -15.14 -16.61
C GLN A 225 2.38 -15.90 -17.69
N TYR A 226 3.61 -15.43 -17.94
CA TYR A 226 4.46 -16.08 -18.93
C TYR A 226 4.81 -17.52 -18.52
N MET A 227 5.13 -17.74 -17.25
CA MET A 227 5.39 -19.08 -16.70
C MET A 227 4.18 -20.00 -16.84
N ALA A 228 2.97 -19.51 -16.53
CA ALA A 228 1.74 -20.28 -16.71
C ALA A 228 1.57 -20.76 -18.17
N ARG A 229 1.86 -19.90 -19.15
CA ARG A 229 1.84 -20.25 -20.57
C ARG A 229 2.89 -21.30 -20.93
N LEU A 230 4.12 -21.19 -20.42
CA LEU A 230 5.19 -22.17 -20.64
C LEU A 230 4.86 -23.54 -20.05
N MET A 231 4.07 -23.58 -18.99
CA MET A 231 3.57 -24.82 -18.40
C MET A 231 2.41 -25.45 -19.19
N GLY A 232 1.89 -24.76 -20.21
CA GLY A 232 0.81 -25.24 -21.06
C GLY A 232 -0.61 -25.08 -20.49
N ASP A 233 -0.75 -24.27 -19.41
CA ASP A 233 -2.03 -24.08 -18.71
C ASP A 233 -2.77 -22.79 -19.11
N GLY A 234 -2.26 -22.03 -20.06
CA GLY A 234 -2.87 -20.76 -20.43
C GLY A 234 -3.69 -20.83 -21.72
N SER A 235 -5.01 -20.88 -21.67
CA SER A 235 -5.79 -20.22 -22.69
C SER A 235 -5.67 -18.71 -22.47
N ASN A 236 -5.52 -17.90 -23.52
CA ASN A 236 -5.40 -16.43 -23.43
C ASN A 236 -6.63 -15.72 -22.82
N LYS A 237 -7.54 -16.45 -22.19
CA LYS A 237 -8.86 -15.97 -21.74
C LYS A 237 -9.11 -16.09 -20.24
N ASP A 238 -8.30 -16.87 -19.51
CA ASP A 238 -8.55 -17.10 -18.09
C ASP A 238 -7.69 -16.14 -17.23
N ASP A 239 -8.33 -15.27 -16.48
CA ASP A 239 -7.67 -14.32 -15.57
C ASP A 239 -6.97 -15.03 -14.39
N ILE A 240 -7.40 -16.26 -14.07
CA ILE A 240 -6.95 -17.05 -12.93
C ILE A 240 -6.72 -18.49 -13.38
N ILE A 241 -5.53 -19.03 -13.09
CA ILE A 241 -5.14 -20.41 -13.39
C ILE A 241 -4.66 -21.08 -12.10
N THR A 242 -5.29 -22.16 -11.70
CA THR A 242 -4.85 -22.96 -10.54
C THR A 242 -3.91 -24.08 -11.00
N ILE A 243 -2.78 -24.22 -10.32
CA ILE A 243 -1.73 -25.22 -10.64
C ILE A 243 -1.38 -26.01 -9.38
N GLU A 244 -1.20 -27.32 -9.55
CA GLU A 244 -0.71 -28.16 -8.47
C GLU A 244 0.73 -27.81 -8.11
N PRO A 245 1.09 -27.64 -6.81
CA PRO A 245 2.42 -27.26 -6.38
C PRO A 245 3.53 -28.19 -6.90
N GLU A 246 3.28 -29.49 -6.96
CA GLU A 246 4.26 -30.46 -7.46
C GLU A 246 4.55 -30.27 -8.97
N ARG A 247 3.55 -29.87 -9.75
CA ARG A 247 3.75 -29.54 -11.17
C ARG A 247 4.61 -28.30 -11.33
N PHE A 248 4.40 -27.27 -10.49
CA PHE A 248 5.26 -26.09 -10.46
C PHE A 248 6.70 -26.43 -10.08
N LYS A 249 6.91 -27.23 -9.03
CA LYS A 249 8.25 -27.70 -8.62
C LYS A 249 8.94 -28.48 -9.75
N GLY A 250 8.22 -29.38 -10.42
CA GLY A 250 8.74 -30.10 -11.58
C GLY A 250 9.15 -29.18 -12.73
N PHE A 251 8.33 -28.15 -13.00
CA PHE A 251 8.64 -27.13 -13.99
C PHE A 251 9.92 -26.37 -13.63
N ILE A 252 10.01 -25.83 -12.42
CA ILE A 252 11.21 -25.10 -11.94
C ILE A 252 12.44 -25.99 -12.02
N LYS A 253 12.37 -27.24 -11.57
CA LYS A 253 13.49 -28.19 -11.62
C LYS A 253 13.99 -28.43 -13.06
N SER A 254 13.14 -28.32 -14.06
CA SER A 254 13.54 -28.44 -15.46
C SER A 254 14.44 -27.27 -15.94
N PHE A 255 14.58 -26.22 -15.12
CA PHE A 255 15.44 -25.06 -15.36
C PHE A 255 16.69 -25.04 -14.48
N ASP A 256 16.93 -26.05 -13.65
CA ASP A 256 18.14 -26.12 -12.85
C ASP A 256 19.38 -26.07 -13.74
N GLY A 257 20.29 -25.14 -13.47
CA GLY A 257 21.50 -24.89 -14.27
C GLY A 257 21.25 -24.35 -15.68
N VAL A 258 20.01 -23.90 -15.98
CA VAL A 258 19.69 -23.32 -17.27
C VAL A 258 20.10 -21.85 -17.29
N THR A 259 20.94 -21.46 -18.23
CA THR A 259 21.35 -20.07 -18.46
C THR A 259 20.29 -19.31 -19.29
N ALA A 260 20.32 -17.97 -19.22
CA ALA A 260 19.47 -17.14 -20.06
C ALA A 260 19.56 -17.50 -21.56
N THR A 261 20.78 -17.79 -22.05
CA THR A 261 21.01 -18.24 -23.45
C THR A 261 20.25 -19.52 -23.79
N LYS A 262 20.18 -20.48 -22.85
CA LYS A 262 19.39 -21.70 -23.08
C LYS A 262 17.89 -21.43 -23.10
N LEU A 263 17.41 -20.47 -22.26
CA LEU A 263 16.00 -20.01 -22.28
C LEU A 263 15.64 -19.35 -23.60
N ILE A 264 16.50 -18.46 -24.11
CA ILE A 264 16.35 -17.82 -25.41
C ILE A 264 16.18 -18.86 -26.51
N ASN A 265 17.10 -19.84 -26.55
CA ASN A 265 17.11 -20.85 -27.61
C ASN A 265 15.92 -21.81 -27.52
N ARG A 266 15.58 -22.26 -26.33
CA ARG A 266 14.50 -23.27 -26.11
C ARG A 266 13.11 -22.70 -26.34
N TYR A 267 12.87 -21.46 -25.84
CA TYR A 267 11.53 -20.86 -25.84
C TYR A 267 11.40 -19.67 -26.81
N LYS A 268 12.44 -19.38 -27.57
CA LYS A 268 12.48 -18.25 -28.54
C LYS A 268 12.17 -16.91 -27.89
N LEU A 269 12.68 -16.72 -26.65
CA LEU A 269 12.48 -15.51 -25.89
C LEU A 269 13.39 -14.39 -26.37
N PRO A 270 12.94 -13.12 -26.33
CA PRO A 270 13.84 -11.98 -26.35
C PRO A 270 14.80 -12.05 -25.14
N GLU A 271 16.04 -11.59 -25.35
CA GLU A 271 17.11 -11.66 -24.33
C GLU A 271 16.68 -11.00 -23.00
N TYR A 272 16.07 -9.85 -23.06
CA TYR A 272 15.62 -9.14 -21.87
C TYR A 272 14.57 -9.93 -21.07
N LYS A 273 13.65 -10.64 -21.74
CA LYS A 273 12.66 -11.53 -21.08
C LYS A 273 13.31 -12.72 -20.41
N ALA A 274 14.28 -13.35 -21.08
CA ALA A 274 15.02 -14.47 -20.48
C ALA A 274 15.81 -14.04 -19.23
N ASN A 275 16.40 -12.84 -19.27
CA ASN A 275 17.14 -12.27 -18.14
C ASN A 275 16.26 -11.96 -16.94
N ILE A 276 15.01 -11.54 -17.14
CA ILE A 276 14.06 -11.23 -16.06
C ILE A 276 13.39 -12.52 -15.54
N LEU A 277 13.07 -13.45 -16.42
CA LEU A 277 12.36 -14.69 -16.08
C LEU A 277 13.15 -15.54 -15.07
N MET A 278 14.47 -15.68 -15.24
CA MET A 278 15.30 -16.53 -14.39
C MET A 278 15.26 -16.08 -12.90
N PRO A 279 15.55 -14.83 -12.53
CA PRO A 279 15.48 -14.41 -11.13
C PRO A 279 14.05 -14.47 -10.57
N THR A 280 13.04 -14.22 -11.40
CA THR A 280 11.63 -14.35 -10.99
C THR A 280 11.29 -15.80 -10.63
N MET A 281 11.72 -16.76 -11.44
CA MET A 281 11.52 -18.19 -11.17
C MET A 281 12.19 -18.62 -9.85
N ILE A 282 13.40 -18.15 -9.62
CA ILE A 282 14.15 -18.44 -8.37
C ILE A 282 13.41 -17.84 -7.17
N LEU A 283 12.99 -16.58 -7.24
CA LEU A 283 12.24 -15.90 -6.16
C LEU A 283 10.94 -16.63 -5.83
N PHE A 284 10.15 -17.00 -6.83
CA PHE A 284 8.93 -17.79 -6.62
C PHE A 284 9.24 -19.12 -5.96
N ASN A 285 10.24 -19.85 -6.48
CA ASN A 285 10.62 -21.15 -5.94
C ASN A 285 11.07 -21.09 -4.49
N GLU A 286 11.93 -20.13 -4.14
CA GLU A 286 12.42 -19.95 -2.78
C GLU A 286 11.30 -19.69 -1.78
N ILE A 287 10.32 -18.86 -2.16
CA ILE A 287 9.17 -18.53 -1.29
C ILE A 287 8.20 -19.72 -1.22
N ILE A 288 7.87 -20.34 -2.34
CA ILE A 288 6.96 -21.50 -2.40
C ILE A 288 7.53 -22.69 -1.63
N THR A 289 8.83 -22.95 -1.78
CA THR A 289 9.52 -24.04 -1.05
C THR A 289 9.51 -23.80 0.46
N ALA A 290 9.64 -22.55 0.90
CA ALA A 290 9.61 -22.20 2.32
C ALA A 290 8.22 -22.34 2.96
N ILE A 291 7.15 -22.10 2.19
CA ILE A 291 5.76 -22.05 2.65
C ILE A 291 5.09 -23.44 2.50
N GLU A 292 5.42 -24.19 1.44
CA GLU A 292 4.79 -25.46 1.07
C GLU A 292 3.26 -25.37 0.96
N PRO A 293 2.73 -24.44 0.14
CA PRO A 293 1.30 -24.21 0.01
C PRO A 293 0.60 -25.43 -0.60
N LYS A 294 -0.69 -25.61 -0.31
CA LYS A 294 -1.53 -26.66 -0.93
C LYS A 294 -2.08 -26.27 -2.29
N SER A 295 -2.09 -24.98 -2.61
CA SER A 295 -2.61 -24.46 -3.87
C SER A 295 -1.74 -23.32 -4.38
N LEU A 296 -1.44 -23.35 -5.67
CA LEU A 296 -0.82 -22.26 -6.42
C LEU A 296 -1.81 -21.70 -7.44
N ILE A 297 -1.89 -20.38 -7.49
CA ILE A 297 -2.80 -19.67 -8.38
C ILE A 297 -1.99 -18.64 -9.15
N PHE A 298 -2.07 -18.64 -10.46
CA PHE A 298 -1.52 -17.58 -11.30
C PHE A 298 -2.60 -16.56 -11.61
N SER A 299 -2.31 -15.29 -11.39
CA SER A 299 -3.20 -14.18 -11.69
C SER A 299 -2.67 -13.36 -12.85
N SER A 300 -3.53 -13.06 -13.83
CA SER A 300 -3.21 -12.19 -14.95
C SER A 300 -3.52 -10.72 -14.68
N PHE A 301 -4.04 -10.37 -13.50
CA PHE A 301 -4.42 -8.99 -13.21
C PHE A 301 -3.21 -8.06 -13.19
N SER A 302 -3.21 -7.12 -14.13
CA SER A 302 -2.15 -6.13 -14.27
C SER A 302 -2.38 -4.93 -13.34
N PHE A 303 -1.33 -4.12 -13.15
CA PHE A 303 -1.44 -2.83 -12.47
C PHE A 303 -2.52 -1.93 -13.11
N SER A 304 -2.52 -1.84 -14.44
CA SER A 304 -3.50 -1.00 -15.16
C SER A 304 -4.94 -1.44 -14.92
N GLN A 305 -5.21 -2.75 -14.86
CA GLN A 305 -6.54 -3.28 -14.51
C GLN A 305 -6.90 -2.97 -13.06
N GLY A 306 -5.97 -3.17 -12.12
CA GLY A 306 -6.17 -2.90 -10.70
C GLY A 306 -6.53 -1.43 -10.44
N VAL A 307 -5.71 -0.49 -10.94
CA VAL A 307 -5.94 0.94 -10.74
C VAL A 307 -7.18 1.43 -11.48
N SER A 308 -7.47 0.86 -12.64
CA SER A 308 -8.66 1.20 -13.41
C SER A 308 -9.94 0.81 -12.69
N TRP A 309 -10.00 -0.43 -12.22
CA TRP A 309 -11.12 -0.92 -11.44
C TRP A 309 -11.29 -0.10 -10.15
N PHE A 310 -10.20 0.13 -9.43
CA PHE A 310 -10.20 0.88 -8.18
C PHE A 310 -10.73 2.32 -8.38
N TYR A 311 -10.31 2.99 -9.45
CA TYR A 311 -10.79 4.34 -9.77
C TYR A 311 -12.31 4.38 -9.97
N GLY A 312 -12.88 3.38 -10.65
CA GLY A 312 -14.33 3.29 -10.84
C GLY A 312 -15.07 3.07 -9.52
N VAL A 313 -14.57 2.14 -8.68
CA VAL A 313 -15.12 1.82 -7.36
C VAL A 313 -15.09 3.03 -6.42
N GLU A 314 -13.98 3.79 -6.44
CA GLU A 314 -13.84 5.04 -5.68
C GLU A 314 -14.82 6.12 -6.19
N ALA A 315 -14.92 6.32 -7.50
CA ALA A 315 -15.81 7.32 -8.10
C ALA A 315 -17.29 7.04 -7.84
N GLU A 316 -17.67 5.77 -7.69
CA GLU A 316 -19.01 5.33 -7.31
C GLU A 316 -19.30 5.49 -5.80
N ASN A 317 -18.28 5.73 -4.97
CA ASN A 317 -18.33 5.62 -3.50
C ASN A 317 -18.88 4.24 -3.06
N ASN A 318 -18.42 3.17 -3.69
CA ASN A 318 -18.89 1.82 -3.43
C ASN A 318 -18.58 1.38 -1.98
N PRO A 319 -19.51 0.69 -1.28
CA PRO A 319 -19.30 0.19 0.10
C PRO A 319 -18.07 -0.69 0.26
N PHE A 320 -17.58 -1.33 -0.80
CA PHE A 320 -16.34 -2.11 -0.77
C PHE A 320 -15.10 -1.28 -0.38
N MET A 321 -15.10 0.03 -0.65
CA MET A 321 -14.04 0.94 -0.17
C MET A 321 -13.97 0.97 1.36
N TYR A 322 -15.10 0.83 2.05
CA TYR A 322 -15.11 0.73 3.51
C TYR A 322 -14.46 -0.57 3.97
N GLN A 323 -14.77 -1.70 3.34
CA GLN A 323 -14.14 -2.99 3.65
C GLN A 323 -12.61 -2.94 3.47
N LEU A 324 -12.12 -2.32 2.39
CA LEU A 324 -10.68 -2.13 2.19
C LEU A 324 -10.04 -1.25 3.27
N ARG A 325 -10.73 -0.20 3.73
CA ARG A 325 -10.24 0.63 4.84
C ARG A 325 -10.17 -0.15 6.16
N GLU A 326 -11.14 -1.03 6.41
CA GLU A 326 -11.11 -1.92 7.59
C GLU A 326 -9.95 -2.91 7.52
N GLN A 327 -9.67 -3.49 6.35
CA GLN A 327 -8.49 -4.35 6.15
C GLN A 327 -7.18 -3.61 6.44
N ASN A 328 -7.06 -2.36 6.01
CA ASN A 328 -5.87 -1.56 6.29
C ASN A 328 -5.74 -1.25 7.80
N ALA A 329 -6.85 -1.03 8.51
CA ALA A 329 -6.83 -0.88 9.96
C ALA A 329 -6.44 -2.21 10.65
N GLN A 330 -6.89 -3.35 10.14
CA GLN A 330 -6.44 -4.67 10.62
C GLN A 330 -4.94 -4.88 10.39
N LEU A 331 -4.40 -4.45 9.24
CA LEU A 331 -2.97 -4.48 9.00
C LEU A 331 -2.20 -3.62 10.02
N ALA A 332 -2.69 -2.43 10.34
CA ALA A 332 -2.09 -1.57 11.36
C ALA A 332 -2.10 -2.26 12.74
N ARG A 333 -3.20 -2.94 13.11
CA ARG A 333 -3.26 -3.75 14.35
C ARG A 333 -2.28 -4.91 14.32
N ALA A 334 -2.16 -5.63 13.21
CA ALA A 334 -1.17 -6.70 13.06
C ALA A 334 0.27 -6.17 13.21
N VAL A 335 0.53 -4.94 12.78
CA VAL A 335 1.82 -4.26 13.06
C VAL A 335 1.96 -3.96 14.54
N ALA A 336 0.94 -3.38 15.19
CA ALA A 336 0.95 -3.08 16.63
C ALA A 336 1.18 -4.35 17.48
N ASP A 337 0.49 -5.46 17.15
CA ASP A 337 0.66 -6.76 17.81
C ASP A 337 2.10 -7.29 17.70
N ARG A 338 2.76 -7.09 16.55
CA ARG A 338 4.18 -7.46 16.36
C ARG A 338 5.11 -6.72 17.32
N TYR A 339 4.76 -5.49 17.69
CA TYR A 339 5.49 -4.66 18.66
C TYR A 339 4.92 -4.77 20.07
N HIS A 340 4.09 -5.80 20.35
CA HIS A 340 3.55 -6.12 21.67
C HIS A 340 2.93 -4.92 22.39
N THR A 341 2.12 -4.15 21.68
CA THR A 341 1.40 -3.02 22.27
C THR A 341 0.25 -3.51 23.16
N ASP A 342 -0.26 -2.62 24.01
CA ASP A 342 -1.50 -2.87 24.75
C ASP A 342 -2.70 -2.70 23.83
N SER A 343 -3.16 -3.82 23.26
CA SER A 343 -4.23 -3.82 22.27
C SER A 343 -5.58 -3.33 22.82
N ILE A 344 -5.80 -3.42 24.14
CA ILE A 344 -7.03 -2.94 24.77
C ILE A 344 -6.99 -1.42 24.88
N HIS A 345 -5.88 -0.86 25.36
CA HIS A 345 -5.66 0.58 25.38
C HIS A 345 -5.71 1.19 23.98
N ASP A 346 -5.00 0.61 23.01
CA ASP A 346 -4.97 1.10 21.62
C ASP A 346 -6.39 1.08 21.00
N ALA A 347 -7.23 0.07 21.31
CA ALA A 347 -8.63 0.02 20.85
C ALA A 347 -9.50 1.13 21.48
N GLU A 348 -9.28 1.48 22.75
CA GLU A 348 -9.97 2.62 23.38
C GLU A 348 -9.54 3.96 22.76
N VAL A 349 -8.25 4.16 22.54
CA VAL A 349 -7.74 5.36 21.87
C VAL A 349 -8.29 5.46 20.44
N GLU A 350 -8.34 4.36 19.70
CA GLU A 350 -8.97 4.29 18.36
C GLU A 350 -10.45 4.67 18.42
N ARG A 351 -11.19 4.13 19.38
CA ARG A 351 -12.62 4.40 19.58
C ARG A 351 -12.88 5.87 19.89
N PHE A 352 -12.17 6.43 20.87
CA PHE A 352 -12.35 7.84 21.26
C PHE A 352 -11.90 8.79 20.16
N SER A 353 -10.73 8.59 19.57
CA SER A 353 -10.23 9.46 18.50
C SER A 353 -11.16 9.46 17.28
N SER A 354 -11.73 8.30 16.92
CA SER A 354 -12.71 8.18 15.84
C SER A 354 -14.00 8.97 16.14
N LEU A 355 -14.46 8.96 17.39
CA LEU A 355 -15.62 9.73 17.84
C LEU A 355 -15.34 11.23 17.74
N PHE A 356 -14.19 11.72 18.22
CA PHE A 356 -13.77 13.12 18.09
C PHE A 356 -13.69 13.52 16.62
N CYS A 357 -13.02 12.75 15.77
CA CYS A 357 -12.89 13.06 14.36
C CYS A 357 -14.25 13.16 13.65
N LYS A 358 -15.20 12.27 14.00
CA LYS A 358 -16.56 12.30 13.45
C LYS A 358 -17.30 13.56 13.87
N THR A 359 -17.22 13.94 15.15
CA THR A 359 -17.89 15.12 15.70
C THR A 359 -17.31 16.42 15.14
N LEU A 360 -15.98 16.48 14.98
CA LEU A 360 -15.26 17.68 14.55
C LEU A 360 -15.12 17.82 13.02
N ARG A 361 -15.87 17.06 12.21
CA ARG A 361 -15.83 17.18 10.73
C ARG A 361 -16.02 18.61 10.25
N HIS A 362 -16.98 19.33 10.85
CA HIS A 362 -17.30 20.70 10.51
C HIS A 362 -16.23 21.72 10.95
N LYS A 363 -15.30 21.32 11.84
CA LYS A 363 -14.12 22.10 12.27
C LYS A 363 -12.87 21.83 11.42
N GLY A 364 -13.06 21.24 10.23
CA GLY A 364 -11.98 21.01 9.27
C GLY A 364 -11.20 19.72 9.54
N LEU A 365 -11.91 18.65 9.96
CA LEU A 365 -11.43 17.27 10.00
C LEU A 365 -12.20 16.43 8.98
N PRO A 366 -11.85 16.45 7.68
CA PRO A 366 -12.51 15.64 6.67
C PRO A 366 -12.34 14.14 6.97
N GLU A 367 -13.21 13.32 6.40
CA GLU A 367 -13.24 11.87 6.65
C GLU A 367 -11.88 11.18 6.45
N ARG A 368 -11.13 11.61 5.43
CA ARG A 368 -9.78 11.06 5.17
C ARG A 368 -8.82 11.33 6.32
N TRP A 369 -8.86 12.50 6.94
CA TRP A 369 -8.02 12.82 8.10
C TRP A 369 -8.43 12.00 9.33
N GLY A 370 -9.74 11.77 9.53
CA GLY A 370 -10.22 10.87 10.57
C GLY A 370 -9.71 9.44 10.40
N TYR A 371 -9.59 8.97 9.15
CA TYR A 371 -8.97 7.69 8.86
C TYR A 371 -7.46 7.67 9.22
N LEU A 372 -6.70 8.73 8.89
CA LEU A 372 -5.28 8.84 9.30
C LEU A 372 -5.14 8.87 10.83
N CYS A 373 -6.03 9.59 11.51
CA CYS A 373 -6.10 9.62 12.97
C CYS A 373 -6.31 8.22 13.56
N ARG A 374 -7.22 7.44 12.98
CA ARG A 374 -7.50 6.06 13.37
C ARG A 374 -6.25 5.18 13.26
N ILE A 375 -5.53 5.24 12.14
CA ILE A 375 -4.28 4.48 11.94
C ILE A 375 -3.21 4.93 12.94
N ALA A 376 -3.08 6.23 13.19
CA ALA A 376 -2.15 6.77 14.17
C ALA A 376 -2.50 6.30 15.61
N ALA A 377 -3.78 6.26 15.97
CA ALA A 377 -4.25 5.78 17.27
C ALA A 377 -3.87 4.30 17.51
N ILE A 378 -4.02 3.45 16.49
CA ILE A 378 -3.63 2.03 16.57
C ILE A 378 -2.10 1.87 16.74
N LEU A 379 -1.31 2.78 16.18
CA LEU A 379 0.16 2.67 16.15
C LEU A 379 0.87 3.54 17.20
N CYS A 380 0.15 4.30 18.01
CA CYS A 380 0.78 5.28 18.91
C CYS A 380 1.72 4.64 19.95
N SER A 381 1.44 3.41 20.37
CA SER A 381 2.21 2.70 21.40
C SER A 381 3.37 1.85 20.89
N VAL A 382 3.55 1.67 19.56
CA VAL A 382 4.55 0.73 18.99
C VAL A 382 6.00 1.04 19.39
N GLY A 383 6.32 2.31 19.64
CA GLY A 383 7.66 2.70 20.05
C GLY A 383 8.06 2.27 21.46
N LYS A 384 7.09 1.97 22.33
CA LYS A 384 7.33 1.47 23.69
C LYS A 384 8.09 0.13 23.70
N PHE A 385 7.95 -0.65 22.63
CA PHE A 385 8.68 -1.90 22.44
C PHE A 385 10.20 -1.69 22.42
N VAL A 386 10.68 -0.62 21.82
CA VAL A 386 12.11 -0.30 21.75
C VAL A 386 12.59 0.24 23.10
N ASN A 387 11.95 1.28 23.60
CA ASN A 387 12.24 1.87 24.91
C ASN A 387 11.08 2.79 25.33
N LEU A 388 10.77 2.85 26.63
CA LEU A 388 9.77 3.76 27.18
C LEU A 388 10.22 5.23 27.09
N ARG A 389 11.54 5.48 27.16
CA ARG A 389 12.10 6.80 26.96
C ARG A 389 12.12 7.12 25.47
N ASN A 390 11.62 8.28 25.09
CA ASN A 390 11.52 8.73 23.69
C ASN A 390 10.72 7.79 22.79
N HIS A 391 9.72 7.08 23.32
CA HIS A 391 8.95 6.10 22.56
C HIS A 391 8.23 6.72 21.35
N GLY A 392 7.92 8.02 21.36
CA GLY A 392 7.38 8.72 20.19
C GLY A 392 8.32 8.73 19.00
N GLU A 393 9.62 8.99 19.23
CA GLU A 393 10.65 8.95 18.19
C GLU A 393 10.83 7.52 17.62
N HIS A 394 10.82 6.52 18.50
CA HIS A 394 10.87 5.12 18.05
C HIS A 394 9.63 4.75 17.24
N ALA A 395 8.43 5.20 17.67
CA ALA A 395 7.19 4.99 16.92
C ALA A 395 7.24 5.65 15.54
N TYR A 396 7.76 6.89 15.44
CA TYR A 396 7.98 7.57 14.15
C TYR A 396 8.79 6.69 13.18
N HIS A 397 9.95 6.19 13.62
CA HIS A 397 10.81 5.37 12.77
C HIS A 397 10.18 4.02 12.40
N ILE A 398 9.46 3.40 13.31
CA ILE A 398 8.71 2.16 13.03
C ILE A 398 7.65 2.40 11.97
N VAL A 399 6.84 3.46 12.10
CA VAL A 399 5.80 3.80 11.14
C VAL A 399 6.40 4.14 9.77
N MET A 400 7.47 4.94 9.73
CA MET A 400 8.16 5.28 8.47
C MET A 400 8.78 4.05 7.79
N GLY A 401 9.27 3.09 8.56
CA GLY A 401 9.86 1.83 8.06
C GLY A 401 8.82 0.73 7.76
N THR A 402 7.54 0.97 7.99
CA THR A 402 6.47 -0.03 7.79
C THR A 402 5.64 0.30 6.57
N ASP A 403 5.33 -0.74 5.80
CA ASP A 403 4.38 -0.62 4.69
C ASP A 403 2.95 -0.75 5.21
N ILE A 404 2.15 0.28 5.02
CA ILE A 404 0.72 0.31 5.39
C ILE A 404 -0.09 0.59 4.13
N PHE A 405 -0.92 -0.36 3.74
CA PHE A 405 -1.77 -0.21 2.57
C PHE A 405 -2.73 0.98 2.69
N GLY A 406 -3.01 1.59 1.56
CA GLY A 406 -3.97 2.68 1.44
C GLY A 406 -3.48 4.03 1.96
N LEU A 407 -2.22 4.14 2.41
CA LEU A 407 -1.54 5.41 2.71
C LEU A 407 -0.57 5.77 1.58
N SER A 408 -0.52 7.03 1.20
CA SER A 408 0.61 7.56 0.41
C SER A 408 1.80 7.84 1.32
N GLU A 409 2.99 8.06 0.74
CA GLU A 409 4.17 8.44 1.52
C GLU A 409 3.96 9.74 2.31
N GLU A 410 3.23 10.71 1.73
CA GLU A 410 2.86 11.95 2.40
C GLU A 410 1.92 11.69 3.60
N GLU A 411 0.94 10.81 3.43
CA GLU A 411 0.03 10.42 4.51
C GLU A 411 0.73 9.60 5.60
N LYS A 412 1.67 8.74 5.22
CA LYS A 412 2.52 8.01 6.16
C LYS A 412 3.37 8.95 7.00
N GLN A 413 3.93 10.03 6.40
CA GLN A 413 4.62 11.08 7.12
C GLN A 413 3.70 11.79 8.13
N VAL A 414 2.45 12.06 7.77
CA VAL A 414 1.46 12.63 8.70
C VAL A 414 1.23 11.68 9.87
N VAL A 415 0.93 10.40 9.62
CA VAL A 415 0.72 9.39 10.67
C VAL A 415 1.95 9.26 11.57
N ALA A 416 3.16 9.20 10.99
CA ALA A 416 4.41 9.11 11.73
C ALA A 416 4.62 10.32 12.66
N ASN A 417 4.37 11.54 12.18
CA ASN A 417 4.45 12.75 13.01
C ASN A 417 3.38 12.76 14.11
N VAL A 418 2.16 12.29 13.82
CA VAL A 418 1.10 12.21 14.83
C VAL A 418 1.51 11.24 15.95
N VAL A 419 2.05 10.07 15.64
CA VAL A 419 2.55 9.13 16.66
C VAL A 419 3.80 9.64 17.37
N TYR A 420 4.60 10.51 16.74
CA TYR A 420 5.74 11.17 17.40
C TYR A 420 5.27 12.10 18.53
N TYR A 421 4.27 12.94 18.25
CA TYR A 421 3.80 13.98 19.17
C TYR A 421 2.65 13.54 20.11
N HIS A 422 2.10 12.33 19.98
CA HIS A 422 0.92 11.91 20.76
C HIS A 422 1.15 11.96 22.27
N TYR A 423 2.38 11.76 22.73
CA TYR A 423 2.73 11.64 24.14
C TYR A 423 3.33 12.93 24.72
N LYS A 424 4.20 13.62 23.99
CA LYS A 424 4.97 14.75 24.52
C LYS A 424 5.40 15.72 23.43
N GLY A 425 5.54 16.98 23.82
CA GLY A 425 5.97 18.05 22.94
C GLY A 425 4.80 18.62 22.14
N THR A 426 4.97 19.79 21.60
CA THR A 426 4.02 20.43 20.68
C THR A 426 4.66 20.46 19.31
N PRO A 427 3.94 20.13 18.22
CA PRO A 427 4.47 20.28 16.87
C PRO A 427 5.07 21.67 16.65
N SER A 428 6.34 21.71 16.24
CA SER A 428 7.10 22.96 16.10
C SER A 428 7.97 22.92 14.85
N ASP A 429 8.12 24.05 14.18
CA ASP A 429 9.03 24.22 13.05
C ASP A 429 10.52 24.08 13.43
N ASP A 430 10.84 24.10 14.71
CA ASP A 430 12.17 23.81 15.21
C ASP A 430 12.51 22.31 15.17
N ASP A 431 11.48 21.45 15.05
CA ASP A 431 11.65 20.00 14.92
C ASP A 431 11.82 19.60 13.44
N ALA A 432 12.90 18.89 13.15
CA ALA A 432 13.25 18.51 11.79
C ALA A 432 12.18 17.66 11.09
N TYR A 433 11.48 16.78 11.82
CA TYR A 433 10.43 15.93 11.24
C TYR A 433 9.19 16.74 10.85
N PHE A 434 8.80 17.70 11.68
CA PHE A 434 7.66 18.57 11.42
C PHE A 434 7.99 19.61 10.35
N ASN A 435 9.17 20.22 10.44
CA ASN A 435 9.61 21.24 9.47
C ASN A 435 9.72 20.68 8.03
N ALA A 436 9.99 19.39 7.87
CA ALA A 436 10.05 18.74 6.55
C ALA A 436 8.68 18.58 5.87
N LEU A 437 7.57 18.82 6.59
CA LEU A 437 6.21 18.69 6.09
C LEU A 437 5.78 19.91 5.28
N THR A 438 4.84 19.70 4.35
CA THR A 438 4.13 20.80 3.71
C THR A 438 3.18 21.50 4.70
N GLU A 439 2.78 22.74 4.42
CA GLU A 439 1.86 23.49 5.28
C GLU A 439 0.53 22.75 5.53
N LEU A 440 0.01 22.07 4.50
CA LEU A 440 -1.20 21.24 4.65
C LEU A 440 -0.97 20.07 5.61
N GLN A 441 0.16 19.37 5.49
CA GLN A 441 0.51 18.26 6.39
C GLN A 441 0.75 18.77 7.82
N LYS A 442 1.36 19.94 8.01
CA LYS A 442 1.52 20.57 9.33
C LYS A 442 0.17 20.80 10.00
N ILE A 443 -0.80 21.35 9.26
CA ILE A 443 -2.17 21.54 9.78
C ILE A 443 -2.82 20.19 10.12
N GLN A 444 -2.63 19.17 9.27
CA GLN A 444 -3.13 17.82 9.54
C GLN A 444 -2.55 17.28 10.86
N VAL A 445 -1.23 17.28 11.00
CA VAL A 445 -0.54 16.78 12.19
C VAL A 445 -1.01 17.51 13.43
N THR A 446 -1.04 18.84 13.41
CA THR A 446 -1.46 19.67 14.55
C THR A 446 -2.86 19.29 15.04
N LYS A 447 -3.84 19.19 14.12
CA LYS A 447 -5.21 18.81 14.48
C LYS A 447 -5.33 17.37 14.98
N LEU A 448 -4.64 16.43 14.33
CA LEU A 448 -4.73 15.01 14.69
C LEU A 448 -4.02 14.74 16.04
N VAL A 449 -2.91 15.42 16.33
CA VAL A 449 -2.22 15.36 17.63
C VAL A 449 -3.15 15.86 18.74
N ALA A 450 -3.84 16.99 18.55
CA ALA A 450 -4.79 17.49 19.53
C ALA A 450 -5.91 16.49 19.83
N VAL A 451 -6.42 15.81 18.80
CA VAL A 451 -7.46 14.76 18.97
C VAL A 451 -6.91 13.54 19.70
N ILE A 452 -5.75 13.00 19.29
CA ILE A 452 -5.21 11.77 19.86
C ILE A 452 -4.83 11.97 21.33
N ARG A 453 -4.29 13.13 21.71
CA ARG A 453 -3.94 13.40 23.10
C ARG A 453 -5.13 13.37 24.03
N VAL A 454 -6.20 14.07 23.70
CA VAL A 454 -7.43 14.04 24.51
C VAL A 454 -8.07 12.65 24.51
N ALA A 455 -7.93 11.86 23.43
CA ALA A 455 -8.38 10.48 23.37
C ALA A 455 -7.54 9.56 24.29
N CYS A 456 -6.20 9.68 24.26
CA CYS A 456 -5.30 8.95 25.16
C CYS A 456 -5.56 9.32 26.64
N ALA A 457 -5.85 10.59 26.93
CA ALA A 457 -6.14 11.04 28.28
C ALA A 457 -7.37 10.37 28.89
N LEU A 458 -8.36 9.96 28.07
CA LEU A 458 -9.57 9.23 28.54
C LEU A 458 -9.29 7.81 29.01
N ASP A 459 -8.12 7.25 28.70
CA ASP A 459 -7.65 5.96 29.22
C ASP A 459 -6.19 6.03 29.66
N ALA A 460 -5.83 7.14 30.34
CA ALA A 460 -4.45 7.43 30.77
C ALA A 460 -3.85 6.32 31.66
N GLY A 461 -4.69 5.64 32.44
CA GLY A 461 -4.30 4.52 33.29
C GLY A 461 -4.29 3.16 32.60
N SER A 462 -4.67 3.07 31.34
CA SER A 462 -4.84 1.80 30.60
C SER A 462 -5.71 0.76 31.34
N ASN A 463 -6.71 1.23 32.06
CA ASN A 463 -7.60 0.40 32.90
C ASN A 463 -9.08 0.43 32.45
N GLN A 464 -9.37 1.12 31.33
CA GLN A 464 -10.70 1.23 30.72
C GLN A 464 -11.81 1.65 31.70
N LYS A 465 -11.51 2.57 32.61
CA LYS A 465 -12.44 3.07 33.62
C LYS A 465 -13.64 3.81 33.04
N ILE A 466 -13.49 4.37 31.84
CA ILE A 466 -14.53 5.09 31.12
C ILE A 466 -15.20 4.17 30.12
N SER A 467 -16.40 3.70 30.44
CA SER A 467 -17.12 2.72 29.64
C SER A 467 -17.75 3.31 28.38
N ASP A 468 -18.17 4.58 28.42
CA ASP A 468 -18.80 5.27 27.29
C ASP A 468 -18.50 6.77 27.31
N VAL A 469 -18.46 7.38 26.12
CA VAL A 469 -18.25 8.79 25.91
C VAL A 469 -19.23 9.33 24.89
N THR A 470 -19.87 10.45 25.22
CA THR A 470 -20.68 11.21 24.25
C THR A 470 -20.15 12.63 24.14
N LEU A 471 -20.15 13.17 22.93
CA LEU A 471 -19.64 14.50 22.64
C LEU A 471 -20.79 15.43 22.26
N GLU A 472 -20.82 16.61 22.85
CA GLU A 472 -21.83 17.61 22.59
C GLU A 472 -21.19 19.00 22.51
N GLU A 473 -21.42 19.71 21.40
CA GLU A 473 -20.93 21.08 21.21
C GLU A 473 -22.04 22.06 21.60
N ARG A 474 -21.73 22.97 22.52
CA ARG A 474 -22.62 24.06 22.95
C ARG A 474 -21.78 25.32 23.17
N ASP A 475 -22.22 26.47 22.64
CA ASP A 475 -21.61 27.79 22.91
C ASP A 475 -20.07 27.80 22.75
N ASN A 476 -19.56 27.17 21.68
CA ASN A 476 -18.15 27.03 21.37
C ASN A 476 -17.35 26.23 22.44
N VAL A 477 -18.03 25.37 23.20
CA VAL A 477 -17.44 24.41 24.15
C VAL A 477 -17.80 23.00 23.71
N LEU A 478 -16.82 22.13 23.60
CA LEU A 478 -17.02 20.68 23.40
C LEU A 478 -17.08 19.98 24.76
N TYR A 479 -18.27 19.55 25.15
CA TYR A 479 -18.48 18.76 26.35
C TYR A 479 -18.24 17.29 26.03
N VAL A 480 -17.38 16.66 26.83
CA VAL A 480 -17.04 15.23 26.77
C VAL A 480 -17.70 14.57 27.95
N PHE A 481 -18.91 14.06 27.78
CA PHE A 481 -19.63 13.34 28.83
C PHE A 481 -19.10 11.91 28.93
N CYS A 482 -18.50 11.56 30.06
CA CYS A 482 -17.99 10.21 30.30
C CYS A 482 -18.85 9.45 31.31
N ARG A 483 -19.09 8.17 31.03
CA ARG A 483 -19.78 7.26 31.94
C ARG A 483 -18.76 6.39 32.66
N THR A 484 -18.72 6.54 33.99
CA THR A 484 -17.81 5.77 34.87
C THR A 484 -18.38 5.65 36.28
N ASN A 485 -18.06 4.55 36.93
CA ASN A 485 -18.33 4.33 38.36
C ASN A 485 -17.03 4.37 39.20
N GLU A 486 -15.88 4.56 38.52
CA GLU A 486 -14.55 4.50 39.12
C GLU A 486 -13.97 5.91 39.36
N ASP A 487 -12.85 5.96 40.11
CA ASP A 487 -12.06 7.17 40.23
C ASP A 487 -11.24 7.37 38.95
N ILE A 488 -11.50 8.50 38.26
CA ILE A 488 -10.82 8.93 37.03
C ILE A 488 -9.91 10.11 37.24
N SER A 489 -9.35 10.27 38.43
CA SER A 489 -8.49 11.43 38.76
C SER A 489 -7.30 11.54 37.81
N LEU A 490 -6.68 10.41 37.43
CA LEU A 490 -5.55 10.41 36.49
C LEU A 490 -5.99 10.84 35.09
N GLU A 491 -7.08 10.25 34.60
CA GLU A 491 -7.66 10.59 33.30
C GLU A 491 -8.07 12.07 33.25
N TRP A 492 -8.68 12.56 34.33
CA TRP A 492 -9.09 13.95 34.47
C TRP A 492 -7.89 14.93 34.41
N TRP A 493 -6.84 14.67 35.20
CA TRP A 493 -5.65 15.52 35.20
C TRP A 493 -4.93 15.52 33.86
N THR A 494 -4.79 14.37 33.24
CA THR A 494 -4.18 14.24 31.91
C THR A 494 -5.01 15.00 30.87
N PHE A 495 -6.34 14.82 30.90
CA PHE A 495 -7.24 15.50 29.97
C PHE A 495 -7.18 17.03 30.11
N ILE A 496 -7.14 17.58 31.32
CA ILE A 496 -6.98 19.02 31.55
C ILE A 496 -5.64 19.50 31.01
N GLY A 497 -4.56 18.73 31.19
CA GLY A 497 -3.24 19.07 30.67
C GLY A 497 -3.21 19.18 29.13
N ASP A 498 -4.01 18.38 28.44
CA ASP A 498 -4.07 18.38 26.97
C ASP A 498 -5.18 19.30 26.40
N SER A 499 -6.11 19.78 27.24
CA SER A 499 -7.24 20.60 26.83
C SER A 499 -6.84 21.99 26.34
N GLU A 500 -5.74 22.54 26.87
CA GLU A 500 -5.20 23.84 26.44
C GLU A 500 -4.73 23.77 24.99
N TYR A 501 -3.95 22.75 24.64
CA TYR A 501 -3.49 22.53 23.27
C TYR A 501 -4.66 22.27 22.30
N PHE A 502 -5.66 21.48 22.72
CA PHE A 502 -6.87 21.29 21.93
C PHE A 502 -7.60 22.61 21.65
N THR A 503 -7.73 23.45 22.69
CA THR A 503 -8.38 24.78 22.58
C THR A 503 -7.64 25.70 21.62
N GLU A 504 -6.31 25.72 21.70
CA GLU A 504 -5.46 26.48 20.77
C GLU A 504 -5.71 26.05 19.31
N VAL A 505 -5.70 24.75 19.06
CA VAL A 505 -5.80 24.18 17.71
C VAL A 505 -7.18 24.33 17.08
N PHE A 506 -8.26 24.16 17.85
CA PHE A 506 -9.64 24.20 17.33
C PHE A 506 -10.37 25.52 17.57
N GLY A 507 -9.81 26.43 18.37
CA GLY A 507 -10.46 27.68 18.73
C GLY A 507 -11.74 27.48 19.54
N MET A 508 -11.87 26.35 20.26
CA MET A 508 -13.02 25.99 21.10
C MET A 508 -12.57 25.32 22.37
N GLU A 509 -13.18 25.63 23.49
CA GLU A 509 -12.89 24.97 24.76
C GLU A 509 -13.33 23.49 24.72
N ILE A 510 -12.66 22.65 25.52
CA ILE A 510 -13.06 21.26 25.71
C ILE A 510 -13.16 20.95 27.21
N LYS A 511 -14.24 20.28 27.64
CA LYS A 511 -14.52 20.00 29.06
C LYS A 511 -14.94 18.56 29.25
N LEU A 512 -14.25 17.85 30.16
CA LEU A 512 -14.63 16.52 30.60
C LEU A 512 -15.70 16.63 31.67
N VAL A 513 -16.81 15.91 31.53
CA VAL A 513 -17.95 15.93 32.45
C VAL A 513 -18.33 14.50 32.84
N ARG A 514 -18.41 14.21 34.12
CA ARG A 514 -18.86 12.88 34.60
C ARG A 514 -20.37 12.73 34.38
N GLY A 515 -20.80 11.67 33.73
CA GLY A 515 -22.21 11.38 33.48
C GLY A 515 -22.97 11.03 34.77
N GLY A 516 -23.64 11.97 35.27
CA GLY A 516 -24.44 12.05 36.51
C GLY A 516 -24.88 13.51 36.70
N ASP A 517 -24.04 14.45 36.23
CA ASP A 517 -24.25 15.90 36.38
C ASP A 517 -24.95 16.50 35.15
N ARG A 518 -26.07 15.91 34.69
CA ARG A 518 -26.88 16.47 33.58
C ARG A 518 -27.50 17.84 33.89
N HIS A 519 -27.11 18.49 34.97
CA HIS A 519 -27.50 19.82 35.38
C HIS A 519 -26.28 20.71 35.61
N VAL A 520 -25.51 20.99 34.55
CA VAL A 520 -24.66 22.18 34.53
C VAL A 520 -25.45 23.28 33.85
N GLN A 521 -25.99 24.18 34.65
CA GLN A 521 -26.63 25.43 34.23
C GLN A 521 -25.62 26.37 33.54
#